data_eeaa57e8dc6946cde73e6575184b14ce
#
_entry.id   eeaa57e8dc6946cde73e6575184b14ce
#
_cell.length_a   1.000
_cell.length_b   1.000
_cell.length_c   1.000
_cell.angle_alpha   90.00
_cell.angle_beta   90.00
_cell.angle_gamma   90.00
#
_symmetry.space_group_name_H-M   'P 1'
#
loop_
_entity.id
_entity.type
_entity.pdbx_description
1 polymer ?
#
loop_
_entity_poly.entity_id
_entity_poly.type
_entity_poly.pdbx_seq_one_letter_code
_entity_poly.pdbx_strand_id
1 'polypeptide(L)' 'MNKIKIVSAAEMSNIIDKPHDSIGLYLSLESDGTDIVLVACDNSTGDAWVEEFYSTKDAMRWLERA' A
#
# COMPACT_ATOMS: atom_id res chain seq x y z
N MET A 1 -13.66 9.77 5.49
CA MET A 1 -12.21 9.98 5.51
C MET A 1 -11.51 8.64 5.46
N ASN A 2 -10.63 8.45 4.48
CA ASN A 2 -9.94 7.19 4.31
C ASN A 2 -8.79 7.06 5.31
N LYS A 3 -8.71 5.90 5.92
CA LYS A 3 -7.70 5.62 6.92
C LYS A 3 -6.61 4.74 6.31
N ILE A 4 -5.39 5.26 6.27
CA ILE A 4 -4.26 4.57 5.68
C ILE A 4 -3.43 3.94 6.80
N LYS A 5 -3.17 2.63 6.68
CA LYS A 5 -2.37 1.89 7.65
C LYS A 5 -0.96 1.66 7.11
N ILE A 6 0.03 1.92 7.96
CA ILE A 6 1.42 1.61 7.64
C ILE A 6 1.66 0.16 8.07
N VAL A 7 2.13 -0.65 7.15
CA VAL A 7 2.35 -2.08 7.38
C VAL A 7 3.76 -2.47 6.97
N SER A 8 4.21 -3.63 7.44
CA SER A 8 5.50 -4.19 7.02
C SER A 8 5.38 -4.78 5.61
N ALA A 9 6.53 -5.05 4.98
CA ALA A 9 6.55 -5.71 3.67
C ALA A 9 5.88 -7.08 3.74
N ALA A 10 6.10 -7.82 4.84
CA ALA A 10 5.49 -9.14 5.03
C ALA A 10 3.97 -9.04 5.14
N GLU A 11 3.48 -8.04 5.88
CA GLU A 11 2.04 -7.81 6.00
C GLU A 11 1.44 -7.40 4.66
N MET A 12 2.15 -6.55 3.90
CA MET A 12 1.68 -6.14 2.58
C MET A 12 1.54 -7.34 1.65
N SER A 13 2.50 -8.27 1.68
CA SER A 13 2.43 -9.50 0.89
C SER A 13 1.20 -10.34 1.26
N ASN A 14 0.88 -10.42 2.53
CA ASN A 14 -0.30 -11.16 2.99
C ASN A 14 -1.59 -10.51 2.52
N ILE A 15 -1.64 -9.17 2.55
CA ILE A 15 -2.81 -8.42 2.08
C ILE A 15 -3.04 -8.67 0.59
N ILE A 16 -1.98 -8.63 -0.19
CA ILE A 16 -2.06 -8.84 -1.64
C ILE A 16 -2.45 -10.29 -1.96
N ASP A 17 -1.96 -11.25 -1.16
CA ASP A 17 -2.25 -12.66 -1.35
C ASP A 17 -3.71 -13.00 -1.04
N LYS A 18 -4.28 -12.36 -0.01
CA LYS A 18 -5.65 -12.59 0.43
C LYS A 18 -6.39 -11.27 0.61
N PRO A 19 -6.67 -10.57 -0.51
CA PRO A 19 -7.19 -9.20 -0.42
C PRO A 19 -8.56 -9.12 0.23
N HIS A 20 -9.40 -10.15 0.12
CA HIS A 20 -10.74 -10.12 0.72
C HIS A 20 -10.71 -10.13 2.24
N ASP A 21 -9.59 -10.56 2.84
CA ASP A 21 -9.48 -10.66 4.30
C ASP A 21 -9.05 -9.34 4.94
N SER A 22 -8.62 -8.36 4.15
CA SER A 22 -8.01 -7.13 4.69
C SER A 22 -8.40 -5.91 3.86
N ILE A 23 -9.67 -5.57 3.90
CA ILE A 23 -10.18 -4.39 3.18
C ILE A 23 -9.62 -3.12 3.81
N GLY A 24 -9.13 -2.23 2.98
CA GLY A 24 -8.60 -0.94 3.45
C GLY A 24 -7.52 -0.37 2.54
N LEU A 25 -6.83 0.65 3.07
CA LEU A 25 -5.74 1.33 2.38
C LEU A 25 -4.46 1.09 3.17
N TYR A 26 -3.39 0.72 2.48
CA TYR A 26 -2.15 0.31 3.12
C TYR A 26 -0.93 0.94 2.45
N LEU A 27 0.11 1.13 3.23
CA LEU A 27 1.37 1.68 2.76
C LEU A 27 2.51 0.94 3.46
N SER A 28 3.48 0.47 2.70
CA SER A 28 4.69 -0.13 3.28
C SER A 28 5.92 0.52 2.69
N LEU A 29 7.00 0.54 3.49
CA LEU A 29 8.31 0.98 3.04
C LEU A 29 9.13 -0.26 2.75
N GLU A 30 9.63 -0.35 1.52
CA GLU A 30 10.42 -1.49 1.08
C GLU A 30 11.71 -0.99 0.45
N SER A 31 12.66 -1.89 0.24
CA SER A 31 13.92 -1.55 -0.39
C SER A 31 14.09 -2.37 -1.64
N ASP A 32 14.53 -1.73 -2.72
CA ASP A 32 14.87 -2.43 -3.95
C ASP A 32 16.36 -2.77 -4.01
N GLY A 33 17.08 -2.59 -2.88
CA GLY A 33 18.51 -2.82 -2.79
C GLY A 33 19.33 -1.54 -2.92
N THR A 34 18.75 -0.48 -3.44
CA THR A 34 19.42 0.81 -3.64
C THR A 34 18.65 1.92 -2.98
N ASP A 35 17.34 1.97 -3.19
CA ASP A 35 16.47 3.04 -2.70
C ASP A 35 15.34 2.47 -1.86
N ILE A 36 14.72 3.36 -1.10
CA ILE A 36 13.49 3.03 -0.39
C ILE A 36 12.33 3.29 -1.33
N VAL A 37 11.47 2.29 -1.47
CA VAL A 37 10.29 2.34 -2.32
C VAL A 37 9.06 2.30 -1.41
N LEU A 38 8.11 3.18 -1.68
CA LEU A 38 6.84 3.16 -0.96
C LEU A 38 5.84 2.35 -1.79
N VAL A 39 5.36 1.27 -1.22
CA VAL A 39 4.37 0.40 -1.87
C VAL A 39 3.01 0.76 -1.30
N ALA A 40 2.15 1.28 -2.15
CA ALA A 40 0.80 1.69 -1.76
C ALA A 40 -0.19 0.66 -2.28
N CYS A 41 -1.14 0.28 -1.43
CA CYS A 41 -2.17 -0.69 -1.81
C CYS A 41 -3.54 -0.11 -1.52
N ASP A 42 -4.34 0.04 -2.57
CA ASP A 42 -5.75 0.38 -2.45
C ASP A 42 -6.54 -0.91 -2.50
N ASN A 43 -6.88 -1.42 -1.32
CA ASN A 43 -7.68 -2.62 -1.19
C ASN A 43 -9.07 -2.28 -0.63
N SER A 44 -9.61 -1.13 -1.02
CA SER A 44 -10.93 -0.70 -0.55
C SER A 44 -12.06 -1.57 -1.09
N THR A 45 -11.84 -2.22 -2.22
CA THR A 45 -12.84 -3.07 -2.87
C THR A 45 -12.50 -4.55 -2.85
N GLY A 46 -11.36 -4.93 -2.29
CA GLY A 46 -10.90 -6.31 -2.30
C GLY A 46 -10.10 -6.71 -3.53
N ASP A 47 -9.78 -5.74 -4.40
CA ASP A 47 -9.01 -5.99 -5.63
C ASP A 47 -7.52 -5.80 -5.46
N ALA A 48 -7.09 -5.19 -4.37
CA ALA A 48 -5.68 -4.98 -4.04
C ALA A 48 -4.90 -4.30 -5.17
N TRP A 49 -5.31 -3.11 -5.54
CA TRP A 49 -4.57 -2.30 -6.51
C TRP A 49 -3.29 -1.81 -5.87
N VAL A 50 -2.14 -2.08 -6.49
CA VAL A 50 -0.83 -1.77 -5.94
C VAL A 50 -0.07 -0.85 -6.89
N GLU A 51 0.58 0.17 -6.29
CA GLU A 51 1.42 1.10 -7.05
C GLU A 51 2.66 1.42 -6.22
N GLU A 52 3.79 1.67 -6.89
CA GLU A 52 5.05 2.00 -6.23
C GLU A 52 5.38 3.48 -6.41
N PHE A 53 5.93 4.07 -5.35
CA PHE A 53 6.30 5.49 -5.36
C PHE A 53 7.65 5.67 -4.67
N TYR A 54 8.34 6.75 -5.02
CA TYR A 54 9.59 7.14 -4.37
C TYR A 54 9.40 8.35 -3.46
N SER A 55 8.19 8.89 -3.40
CA SER A 55 7.83 10.05 -2.58
C SER A 55 6.61 9.72 -1.75
N THR A 56 6.71 9.99 -0.44
CA THR A 56 5.58 9.81 0.48
C THR A 56 4.38 10.64 0.03
N LYS A 57 4.64 11.86 -0.40
CA LYS A 57 3.59 12.77 -0.86
C LYS A 57 2.81 12.18 -2.03
N ASP A 58 3.51 11.59 -2.99
CA ASP A 58 2.86 11.00 -4.15
C ASP A 58 2.06 9.75 -3.77
N ALA A 59 2.61 8.90 -2.90
CA ALA A 59 1.93 7.71 -2.43
C ALA A 59 0.64 8.06 -1.69
N MET A 60 0.73 9.04 -0.78
CA MET A 60 -0.44 9.45 0.00
C MET A 60 -1.50 10.08 -0.89
N ARG A 61 -1.09 10.88 -1.86
CA ARG A 61 -2.02 11.50 -2.80
C ARG A 61 -2.77 10.44 -3.61
N TRP A 62 -2.06 9.41 -4.04
CA TRP A 62 -2.68 8.32 -4.79
C TRP A 62 -3.68 7.54 -3.92
N LEU A 63 -3.32 7.25 -2.69
CA LEU A 63 -4.20 6.54 -1.76
C LEU A 63 -5.43 7.38 -1.39
N GLU A 64 -5.28 8.68 -1.30
CA GLU A 64 -6.38 9.58 -0.95
C GLU A 64 -7.44 9.71 -2.04
N ARG A 65 -7.14 9.25 -3.24
CA ARG A 65 -8.13 9.20 -4.32
C ARG A 65 -9.12 8.05 -4.15
N ALA A 66 -8.74 7.08 -3.35
CA ALA A 66 -9.55 5.87 -3.19
C ALA A 66 -10.83 6.12 -2.40
#